data_e760f8648d77a6961e7d4a7d892434c0
#
_entry.id   e760f8648d77a6961e7d4a7d892434c0
#
_cell.length_a   1.000
_cell.length_b   1.000
_cell.length_c   1.000
_cell.angle_alpha   90.00
_cell.angle_beta   90.00
_cell.angle_gamma   90.00
#
_symmetry.space_group_name_H-M   'P 1'
#
loop_
_entity.id
_entity.type
_entity.pdbx_description
1 polymer ?
#
loop_
_entity_poly.entity_id
_entity_poly.type
_entity_poly.pdbx_seq_one_letter_code
_entity_poly.pdbx_strand_id
1 'polypeptide(L)'
;MKRRWALLLALSLTFASIPVAGAGAAETAATATTEVVTEAAPEEIPSEGVSVEEEAVVPTEEGKDETAADEGTTTGQEAQVVTETKEENAAAESTAEDIENAAEGITDTEIAAVVEPEVVVDVKDAKQNASTDASINTGWVEEGSNKYYYGSEGKPVTSWKKIDGSWYYFDANGVMQKNWQQIDGKWYHFDENGAMHIGWQDLNGHRYYFDPSGKMVTKWQKIDGNWYFFGPGGAMLKDWQQIDGKWYHFDGNGAMQIGWQKLGNWNYYFDPSGKMATGWQKIDGKWRHFSTGGGMQTGWQKIDGKWYYLSPEDGGMITGWKKIDGSWYYFDPSGSMATGWREVKGNWYYLNAGGKMATGWKSLNGKWYYLRSDGSMAVLWVKAGGYWYYMDPAKGGAMATTPRYCKTAGNKANDYYFFYTNGKMGTGKGWKKNGAYWYYTHDDGTLYRDTTVTIDGKSYYLDEYGRWGDAMDIKAQGYSSGTNYLILVDKSTFKVRVYKGSKNSWKRIKDWSCTHGGSDTPNGVFTIDDHVTKRDATWGWADFDFSSAAFACHISAGNYFHSILFNKGTRGNPYEQSWKILDDELRTTYSHGCIRLKLENAEWVWDNIPFGTKVVVYNS
;
A
#
# COMPACT_ATOMS: atom_id res chain seq x y z
N MET A 1 14.61 8.92 39.91
CA MET A 1 15.85 9.54 39.38
C MET A 1 15.63 9.98 37.92
N LYS A 2 15.86 11.28 37.67
CA LYS A 2 16.19 11.99 36.40
C LYS A 2 15.26 11.73 35.19
N ARG A 3 14.32 12.65 34.82
CA ARG A 3 14.44 13.98 34.14
C ARG A 3 15.13 13.91 32.78
N ARG A 4 14.40 14.26 31.65
CA ARG A 4 14.52 15.48 30.81
C ARG A 4 14.03 15.17 29.38
N TRP A 5 13.51 15.98 28.49
CA TRP A 5 13.04 17.37 28.39
C TRP A 5 12.28 17.46 27.05
N ALA A 6 11.23 18.24 26.98
CA ALA A 6 10.54 18.64 25.77
C ALA A 6 11.22 19.90 25.21
N LEU A 7 11.25 20.05 23.90
CA LEU A 7 11.58 21.30 23.23
C LEU A 7 10.50 21.62 22.18
N LEU A 8 9.73 22.67 22.50
CA LEU A 8 8.84 23.37 21.59
C LEU A 8 9.66 24.47 20.88
N LEU A 9 9.59 24.54 19.56
CA LEU A 9 10.01 25.71 18.79
C LEU A 9 8.79 26.36 18.16
N ALA A 10 8.42 27.52 18.68
CA ALA A 10 7.46 28.43 18.06
C ALA A 10 8.23 29.41 17.17
N LEU A 11 7.87 29.53 15.92
CA LEU A 11 8.33 30.60 15.03
C LEU A 11 7.18 31.61 14.84
N SER A 12 7.37 32.78 15.40
CA SER A 12 6.54 33.97 15.20
C SER A 12 7.03 34.74 13.96
N LEU A 13 6.12 35.02 13.02
CA LEU A 13 6.34 35.94 11.91
C LEU A 13 5.61 37.25 12.22
N THR A 14 6.38 38.29 12.37
CA THR A 14 5.96 39.70 12.52
C THR A 14 5.61 40.30 11.16
N PHE A 15 4.44 40.93 11.08
CA PHE A 15 4.05 41.81 9.98
C PHE A 15 4.68 43.20 10.16
N ALA A 16 5.30 43.72 9.11
CA ALA A 16 5.64 45.12 8.99
C ALA A 16 4.82 45.77 7.85
N SER A 17 4.03 46.75 8.21
CA SER A 17 3.27 47.66 7.35
C SER A 17 4.12 48.82 6.87
N ILE A 18 4.05 49.19 5.58
CA ILE A 18 4.55 50.46 5.03
C ILE A 18 3.53 51.03 4.03
N PRO A 19 3.40 52.37 3.92
CA PRO A 19 2.18 53.04 3.49
C PRO A 19 2.13 53.43 2.01
N VAL A 20 0.94 53.82 1.61
CA VAL A 20 0.48 54.31 0.31
C VAL A 20 1.08 55.68 -0.03
N ALA A 21 1.50 55.87 -1.28
CA ALA A 21 1.49 57.16 -1.97
C ALA A 21 1.26 56.92 -3.47
N GLY A 22 0.41 57.72 -4.04
CA GLY A 22 -0.25 57.53 -5.32
C GLY A 22 0.42 58.23 -6.52
N ALA A 23 -0.34 58.12 -7.60
CA ALA A 23 -0.40 58.94 -8.83
C ALA A 23 0.33 58.40 -10.10
N GLY A 24 -0.50 58.04 -11.07
CA GLY A 24 -0.43 58.69 -12.41
C GLY A 24 0.11 57.86 -13.57
N ALA A 25 -0.82 57.43 -14.42
CA ALA A 25 -0.85 57.51 -15.89
C ALA A 25 0.02 56.58 -16.79
N ALA A 26 -0.71 55.92 -17.68
CA ALA A 26 -0.51 55.71 -19.13
C ALA A 26 0.30 54.48 -19.63
N GLU A 27 -0.47 53.57 -20.22
CA GLU A 27 -0.29 52.85 -21.49
C GLU A 27 1.13 52.46 -21.97
N THR A 28 1.38 51.16 -22.09
CA THR A 28 1.51 50.50 -23.42
C THR A 28 1.56 48.98 -23.25
N ALA A 29 0.83 48.32 -24.12
CA ALA A 29 0.73 46.86 -24.25
C ALA A 29 2.06 46.25 -24.73
N ALA A 30 2.45 45.15 -24.04
CA ALA A 30 3.35 44.15 -24.65
C ALA A 30 2.83 42.79 -24.21
N THR A 31 2.23 42.07 -25.15
CA THR A 31 1.83 40.67 -25.07
C THR A 31 3.04 39.78 -24.92
N ALA A 32 3.22 39.21 -23.73
CA ALA A 32 4.08 38.06 -23.55
C ALA A 32 3.15 36.83 -23.46
N THR A 33 3.11 36.07 -24.50
CA THR A 33 2.51 34.75 -24.54
C THR A 33 3.33 33.81 -23.68
N THR A 34 2.82 33.52 -22.49
CA THR A 34 3.30 32.38 -21.68
C THR A 34 2.53 31.18 -22.19
N GLU A 35 3.20 30.29 -22.89
CA GLU A 35 2.69 28.95 -23.15
C GLU A 35 2.54 28.24 -21.80
N VAL A 36 1.30 28.19 -21.33
CA VAL A 36 0.88 27.26 -20.28
C VAL A 36 0.75 25.91 -20.98
N VAL A 37 1.71 25.02 -20.75
CA VAL A 37 1.53 23.61 -21.04
C VAL A 37 0.42 23.13 -20.11
N THR A 38 -0.81 23.13 -20.61
CA THR A 38 -1.93 22.44 -19.97
C THR A 38 -1.71 20.95 -20.17
N GLU A 39 -1.14 20.31 -19.16
CA GLU A 39 -1.24 18.86 -19.00
C GLU A 39 -2.74 18.52 -18.99
N ALA A 40 -3.19 17.82 -20.01
CA ALA A 40 -4.60 17.45 -20.17
C ALA A 40 -5.06 16.71 -18.92
N ALA A 41 -6.08 17.26 -18.27
CA ALA A 41 -6.84 16.55 -17.26
C ALA A 41 -7.32 15.23 -17.88
N PRO A 42 -7.30 14.10 -17.14
CA PRO A 42 -7.93 12.89 -17.62
C PRO A 42 -9.39 13.22 -17.97
N GLU A 43 -9.85 12.74 -19.12
CA GLU A 43 -11.22 12.93 -19.61
C GLU A 43 -12.20 12.82 -18.46
N GLU A 44 -13.05 13.83 -18.31
CA GLU A 44 -14.13 13.83 -17.31
C GLU A 44 -14.89 12.51 -17.48
N ILE A 45 -15.05 11.80 -16.35
CA ILE A 45 -15.93 10.64 -16.28
C ILE A 45 -17.32 11.18 -16.63
N PRO A 46 -17.94 10.75 -17.73
CA PRO A 46 -19.20 11.34 -18.18
C PRO A 46 -20.24 11.23 -17.06
N SER A 47 -20.81 12.33 -16.64
CA SER A 47 -21.96 12.38 -15.77
C SER A 47 -23.21 12.07 -16.61
N GLU A 48 -23.27 10.91 -17.21
CA GLU A 48 -24.52 10.44 -17.80
C GLU A 48 -25.44 9.99 -16.67
N GLY A 49 -26.53 10.72 -16.51
CA GLY A 49 -27.64 10.37 -15.65
C GLY A 49 -28.32 9.11 -16.18
N VAL A 50 -27.85 7.96 -15.74
CA VAL A 50 -28.61 6.73 -15.83
C VAL A 50 -29.41 6.62 -14.55
N SER A 51 -30.71 6.91 -14.64
CA SER A 51 -31.70 6.51 -13.67
C SER A 51 -31.81 4.98 -13.72
N VAL A 52 -30.97 4.30 -12.99
CA VAL A 52 -31.17 2.90 -12.67
C VAL A 52 -31.81 2.87 -11.29
N GLU A 53 -33.11 2.58 -11.25
CA GLU A 53 -33.78 2.10 -10.06
C GLU A 53 -33.19 0.73 -9.71
N GLU A 54 -32.07 0.72 -9.03
CA GLU A 54 -31.65 -0.44 -8.26
C GLU A 54 -32.05 -0.18 -6.81
N GLU A 55 -33.05 -0.91 -6.35
CA GLU A 55 -33.40 -1.00 -4.94
C GLU A 55 -32.18 -1.46 -4.18
N ALA A 56 -31.43 -0.53 -3.60
CA ALA A 56 -30.39 -0.85 -2.63
C ALA A 56 -31.09 -1.31 -1.35
N VAL A 57 -31.35 -2.60 -1.26
CA VAL A 57 -31.81 -3.26 -0.04
C VAL A 57 -30.69 -3.11 0.99
N VAL A 58 -30.89 -2.22 1.95
CA VAL A 58 -30.11 -2.25 3.20
C VAL A 58 -30.55 -3.52 3.93
N PRO A 59 -29.66 -4.49 4.20
CA PRO A 59 -30.05 -5.70 4.90
C PRO A 59 -30.56 -5.33 6.30
N THR A 60 -31.80 -5.66 6.59
CA THR A 60 -32.30 -5.77 7.96
C THR A 60 -31.78 -7.08 8.50
N GLU A 61 -30.99 -7.04 9.59
CA GLU A 61 -30.65 -8.23 10.35
C GLU A 61 -31.93 -8.77 11.02
N GLU A 62 -32.46 -9.85 10.51
CA GLU A 62 -33.24 -10.81 11.27
C GLU A 62 -32.38 -12.05 11.51
N GLY A 63 -32.19 -12.35 12.79
CA GLY A 63 -31.45 -13.49 13.23
C GLY A 63 -32.11 -14.83 12.92
N LYS A 64 -31.29 -15.80 12.65
CA LYS A 64 -31.57 -17.21 13.03
C LYS A 64 -30.29 -17.89 13.42
N ASP A 65 -30.32 -18.43 14.65
CA ASP A 65 -29.48 -19.50 15.14
C ASP A 65 -29.55 -20.74 14.22
N GLU A 66 -28.41 -21.35 13.99
CA GLU A 66 -28.34 -22.82 14.02
C GLU A 66 -26.89 -23.26 14.29
N THR A 67 -26.82 -24.15 15.26
CA THR A 67 -25.68 -24.86 15.84
C THR A 67 -25.12 -25.90 14.88
N ALA A 68 -23.80 -26.08 14.84
CA ALA A 68 -23.18 -27.40 14.84
C ALA A 68 -21.71 -27.31 15.26
N ALA A 69 -21.38 -28.08 16.25
CA ALA A 69 -20.04 -28.36 16.75
C ALA A 69 -19.26 -29.23 15.75
N ASP A 70 -17.93 -29.07 15.70
CA ASP A 70 -17.05 -30.21 15.91
C ASP A 70 -15.62 -29.81 16.22
N GLU A 71 -14.97 -30.66 16.97
CA GLU A 71 -13.69 -30.53 17.65
C GLU A 71 -12.48 -30.65 16.71
N GLY A 72 -11.36 -30.12 17.12
CA GLY A 72 -10.06 -30.42 16.50
C GLY A 72 -8.88 -29.64 17.07
N THR A 73 -8.39 -30.14 18.17
CA THR A 73 -7.10 -29.91 18.87
C THR A 73 -5.89 -29.68 17.94
N THR A 74 -4.97 -28.75 18.19
CA THR A 74 -3.65 -28.85 18.81
C THR A 74 -2.62 -27.83 18.31
N THR A 75 -1.88 -27.37 19.30
CA THR A 75 -0.47 -26.93 19.38
C THR A 75 -0.04 -25.64 18.72
N GLY A 76 0.39 -24.76 19.62
CA GLY A 76 1.11 -23.54 19.36
C GLY A 76 2.53 -23.76 18.85
N GLN A 77 3.00 -22.78 18.15
CA GLN A 77 4.42 -22.44 18.08
C GLN A 77 4.55 -20.92 17.94
N GLU A 78 5.35 -20.37 18.83
CA GLU A 78 5.81 -19.00 18.85
C GLU A 78 6.53 -18.65 17.55
N ALA A 79 6.14 -17.58 16.88
CA ALA A 79 6.91 -16.99 15.81
C ALA A 79 7.74 -15.83 16.35
N GLN A 80 9.03 -16.01 16.34
CA GLN A 80 10.05 -15.01 16.63
C GLN A 80 9.95 -13.85 15.65
N VAL A 81 10.02 -12.65 16.19
CA VAL A 81 10.20 -11.41 15.45
C VAL A 81 11.60 -11.40 14.85
N VAL A 82 11.70 -11.51 13.54
CA VAL A 82 12.91 -11.22 12.78
C VAL A 82 12.80 -9.78 12.29
N THR A 83 13.67 -8.94 12.81
CA THR A 83 13.92 -7.59 12.31
C THR A 83 14.62 -7.70 10.96
N GLU A 84 13.91 -7.43 9.87
CA GLU A 84 14.54 -7.21 8.57
C GLU A 84 15.08 -5.79 8.47
N THR A 85 16.37 -5.72 8.28
CA THR A 85 17.11 -4.52 7.89
C THR A 85 16.69 -4.11 6.47
N LYS A 86 16.38 -2.83 6.32
CA LYS A 86 16.20 -2.19 5.02
C LYS A 86 17.48 -2.30 4.20
N GLU A 87 17.47 -3.10 3.16
CA GLU A 87 18.34 -2.89 2.00
C GLU A 87 17.57 -2.06 0.98
N GLU A 88 18.03 -0.85 0.79
CA GLU A 88 17.67 0.00 -0.33
C GLU A 88 18.21 -0.65 -1.61
N ASN A 89 17.31 -1.21 -2.42
CA ASN A 89 17.63 -1.51 -3.81
C ASN A 89 17.75 -0.19 -4.57
N ALA A 90 18.97 0.35 -4.59
CA ALA A 90 19.38 1.30 -5.60
C ALA A 90 19.35 0.57 -6.94
N ALA A 91 18.36 0.89 -7.79
CA ALA A 91 18.41 0.54 -9.19
C ALA A 91 19.59 1.31 -9.80
N ALA A 92 20.65 0.59 -10.12
CA ALA A 92 21.80 1.16 -10.80
C ALA A 92 21.31 1.73 -12.15
N GLU A 93 21.34 3.05 -12.30
CA GLU A 93 21.39 3.70 -13.59
C GLU A 93 22.73 3.32 -14.20
N SER A 94 22.73 2.43 -15.20
CA SER A 94 23.90 2.25 -16.04
C SER A 94 24.03 3.53 -16.87
N THR A 95 25.01 4.34 -16.54
CA THR A 95 25.39 5.52 -17.30
C THR A 95 26.11 5.11 -18.58
N ALA A 96 26.13 6.02 -19.57
CA ALA A 96 26.83 5.81 -20.84
C ALA A 96 28.33 5.46 -20.68
N GLU A 97 28.91 5.79 -19.55
CA GLU A 97 30.31 5.49 -19.19
C GLU A 97 30.59 3.98 -18.98
N ASP A 98 29.60 3.19 -18.52
CA ASP A 98 29.78 1.73 -18.36
C ASP A 98 29.80 0.99 -19.71
N ILE A 99 29.32 1.64 -20.78
CA ILE A 99 29.32 1.10 -22.14
C ILE A 99 30.68 1.33 -22.82
N GLU A 100 31.35 2.45 -22.53
CA GLU A 100 32.69 2.73 -23.04
C GLU A 100 33.74 1.82 -22.39
N ASN A 101 33.66 1.58 -21.10
CA ASN A 101 34.63 0.71 -20.39
C ASN A 101 34.53 -0.79 -20.72
N ALA A 102 33.37 -1.27 -21.23
CA ALA A 102 33.26 -2.63 -21.73
C ALA A 102 33.74 -2.77 -23.18
N ALA A 103 33.84 -1.65 -23.92
CA ALA A 103 34.35 -1.58 -25.28
C ALA A 103 35.86 -1.24 -25.33
N GLU A 104 36.41 -0.60 -24.28
CA GLU A 104 37.82 -0.19 -24.22
C GLU A 104 38.81 -1.37 -24.06
N GLY A 105 38.34 -2.62 -23.99
CA GLY A 105 39.20 -3.81 -24.06
C GLY A 105 39.70 -4.17 -25.46
N ILE A 106 39.23 -3.51 -26.52
CA ILE A 106 39.63 -3.75 -27.90
C ILE A 106 39.83 -2.39 -28.58
N THR A 107 40.97 -1.79 -28.39
CA THR A 107 41.32 -0.53 -29.06
C THR A 107 41.55 -0.78 -30.56
N ASP A 108 40.99 0.11 -31.39
CA ASP A 108 41.17 0.18 -32.86
C ASP A 108 42.68 0.26 -33.26
N THR A 109 43.59 0.32 -32.31
CA THR A 109 45.05 0.43 -32.55
C THR A 109 45.71 -0.89 -32.91
N GLU A 110 45.05 -2.05 -32.67
CA GLU A 110 45.62 -3.35 -33.10
C GLU A 110 45.25 -3.76 -34.52
N ILE A 111 44.37 -3.00 -35.19
CA ILE A 111 43.95 -3.26 -36.60
C ILE A 111 44.87 -2.54 -37.62
N ALA A 112 45.67 -1.57 -37.18
CA ALA A 112 46.49 -0.75 -38.07
C ALA A 112 47.92 -1.23 -38.28
N ALA A 113 48.37 -2.31 -37.63
CA ALA A 113 49.65 -2.91 -37.93
C ALA A 113 49.46 -4.24 -38.68
N VAL A 114 49.23 -4.14 -39.97
CA VAL A 114 49.53 -5.27 -40.88
C VAL A 114 51.03 -5.46 -40.80
N VAL A 115 51.46 -6.26 -39.83
CA VAL A 115 52.81 -6.81 -39.87
C VAL A 115 52.77 -7.84 -41.00
N GLU A 116 53.22 -7.39 -42.17
CA GLU A 116 53.62 -8.37 -43.18
C GLU A 116 54.56 -9.34 -42.51
N PRO A 117 54.42 -10.66 -42.73
CA PRO A 117 55.38 -11.59 -42.20
C PRO A 117 56.76 -11.14 -42.70
N GLU A 118 57.68 -10.84 -41.78
CA GLU A 118 59.04 -10.46 -42.13
C GLU A 118 59.64 -11.63 -42.92
N VAL A 119 59.65 -11.45 -44.22
CA VAL A 119 60.47 -12.25 -45.08
C VAL A 119 61.86 -11.59 -44.98
N VAL A 120 62.73 -12.15 -44.20
CA VAL A 120 64.14 -11.80 -44.21
C VAL A 120 64.68 -12.17 -45.58
N VAL A 121 64.68 -11.21 -46.50
CA VAL A 121 65.43 -11.31 -47.73
C VAL A 121 66.73 -10.54 -47.49
N ASP A 122 67.77 -11.25 -47.17
CA ASP A 122 69.11 -10.71 -47.16
C ASP A 122 69.57 -10.56 -48.62
N VAL A 123 69.39 -9.36 -49.16
CA VAL A 123 69.93 -9.00 -50.49
C VAL A 123 71.32 -8.39 -50.24
N LYS A 124 72.29 -9.19 -50.22
CA LYS A 124 73.67 -8.73 -50.49
C LYS A 124 73.99 -8.94 -51.97
N ASP A 125 74.10 -7.79 -52.64
CA ASP A 125 74.73 -7.73 -53.95
C ASP A 125 76.08 -8.39 -53.98
N ALA A 126 76.19 -9.41 -54.81
CA ALA A 126 77.51 -9.89 -55.26
C ALA A 126 77.49 -10.04 -56.78
N LYS A 127 78.15 -9.06 -57.41
CA LYS A 127 78.54 -9.16 -58.79
C LYS A 127 79.56 -10.24 -59.01
N GLN A 128 79.42 -10.84 -60.19
CA GLN A 128 80.46 -11.54 -61.03
C GLN A 128 80.49 -13.05 -60.98
N ASN A 129 80.27 -13.66 -61.96
CA ASN A 129 80.93 -14.13 -63.14
C ASN A 129 80.40 -15.50 -63.67
N ALA A 130 79.95 -15.40 -64.85
CA ALA A 130 80.15 -16.28 -65.98
C ALA A 130 80.10 -17.81 -65.86
N SER A 131 79.21 -18.31 -66.73
CA SER A 131 79.35 -19.53 -67.55
C SER A 131 78.79 -20.81 -66.94
N THR A 132 77.81 -21.22 -67.44
CA THR A 132 77.39 -22.40 -68.23
C THR A 132 75.90 -22.68 -67.96
N ASP A 133 75.28 -22.87 -69.06
CA ASP A 133 73.93 -23.18 -69.36
C ASP A 133 73.38 -24.33 -68.46
N ALA A 134 72.63 -23.99 -67.45
CA ALA A 134 71.56 -24.79 -66.93
C ALA A 134 70.42 -23.78 -66.63
N SER A 135 69.38 -23.81 -67.41
CA SER A 135 68.20 -22.99 -67.15
C SER A 135 67.74 -23.26 -65.69
N ILE A 136 68.03 -22.31 -64.82
CA ILE A 136 67.55 -22.36 -63.42
C ILE A 136 66.04 -22.21 -63.55
N ASN A 137 65.31 -23.30 -63.24
CA ASN A 137 63.87 -23.25 -63.16
C ASN A 137 63.48 -22.21 -62.08
N THR A 138 62.91 -21.10 -62.44
CA THR A 138 62.37 -20.07 -61.58
C THR A 138 60.85 -19.96 -61.82
N GLY A 139 60.10 -19.70 -60.76
CA GLY A 139 58.65 -19.62 -60.84
C GLY A 139 57.93 -20.94 -60.51
N TRP A 140 56.68 -21.06 -60.96
CA TRP A 140 55.83 -22.18 -60.64
C TRP A 140 56.26 -23.46 -61.36
N VAL A 141 56.36 -24.57 -60.60
CA VAL A 141 56.67 -25.91 -61.16
C VAL A 141 55.70 -26.91 -60.53
N GLU A 142 55.13 -27.80 -61.35
CA GLU A 142 54.24 -28.89 -60.94
C GLU A 142 54.98 -30.22 -61.08
N GLU A 143 55.04 -30.96 -59.97
CA GLU A 143 55.66 -32.28 -59.97
C GLU A 143 54.68 -33.31 -59.37
N GLY A 144 54.03 -34.07 -60.24
CA GLY A 144 52.94 -34.97 -59.89
C GLY A 144 51.73 -34.21 -59.39
N SER A 145 51.28 -34.47 -58.17
CA SER A 145 50.17 -33.74 -57.51
C SER A 145 50.63 -32.50 -56.73
N ASN A 146 51.94 -32.27 -56.63
CA ASN A 146 52.54 -31.22 -55.85
C ASN A 146 52.91 -30.01 -56.72
N LYS A 147 52.76 -28.82 -56.16
CA LYS A 147 53.12 -27.56 -56.78
C LYS A 147 54.19 -26.87 -55.93
N TYR A 148 55.21 -26.38 -56.59
CA TYR A 148 56.38 -25.73 -56.02
C TYR A 148 56.56 -24.35 -56.61
N TYR A 149 57.20 -23.46 -55.91
CA TYR A 149 57.70 -22.21 -56.45
C TYR A 149 59.19 -22.10 -56.26
N TYR A 150 59.92 -22.04 -57.32
CA TYR A 150 61.37 -21.94 -57.32
C TYR A 150 61.82 -20.49 -57.34
N GLY A 151 62.61 -20.09 -56.32
CA GLY A 151 63.22 -18.77 -56.24
C GLY A 151 64.34 -18.55 -57.23
N SER A 152 64.90 -17.33 -57.24
CA SER A 152 66.01 -16.94 -58.12
C SER A 152 67.29 -17.83 -57.99
N GLU A 153 67.38 -18.54 -56.85
CA GLU A 153 68.48 -19.48 -56.62
C GLU A 153 68.22 -20.87 -57.17
N GLY A 154 67.12 -21.13 -57.84
CA GLY A 154 66.78 -22.44 -58.33
C GLY A 154 66.44 -23.47 -57.25
N LYS A 155 66.05 -23.03 -56.04
CA LYS A 155 65.57 -23.83 -54.94
C LYS A 155 64.08 -23.62 -54.69
N PRO A 156 63.37 -24.68 -54.28
CA PRO A 156 61.95 -24.47 -53.90
C PRO A 156 61.87 -23.58 -52.66
N VAL A 157 60.92 -22.63 -52.69
CA VAL A 157 60.60 -21.77 -51.57
C VAL A 157 59.92 -22.60 -50.49
N THR A 158 60.23 -22.32 -49.23
CA THR A 158 59.56 -22.88 -48.05
C THR A 158 58.93 -21.73 -47.25
N SER A 159 57.94 -22.05 -46.41
CA SER A 159 57.25 -21.06 -45.57
C SER A 159 56.45 -20.04 -46.39
N TRP A 160 56.21 -18.86 -45.85
CA TRP A 160 55.38 -17.82 -46.45
C TRP A 160 56.06 -17.13 -47.65
N LYS A 161 55.30 -16.99 -48.76
CA LYS A 161 55.75 -16.25 -49.92
C LYS A 161 54.62 -15.47 -50.58
N LYS A 162 54.82 -14.17 -50.86
CA LYS A 162 53.92 -13.36 -51.62
C LYS A 162 54.31 -13.46 -53.11
N ILE A 163 53.35 -13.88 -53.96
CA ILE A 163 53.56 -14.08 -55.40
C ILE A 163 52.36 -13.42 -56.11
N ASP A 164 52.63 -12.50 -57.02
CA ASP A 164 51.63 -11.80 -57.81
C ASP A 164 50.49 -11.20 -57.00
N GLY A 165 50.81 -10.67 -55.82
CA GLY A 165 49.85 -10.01 -54.91
C GLY A 165 49.19 -10.93 -53.89
N SER A 166 49.23 -12.25 -54.09
CA SER A 166 48.66 -13.25 -53.19
C SER A 166 49.70 -13.90 -52.29
N TRP A 167 49.30 -14.24 -51.06
CA TRP A 167 50.15 -15.00 -50.13
C TRP A 167 49.95 -16.49 -50.31
N TYR A 168 51.05 -17.26 -50.30
CA TYR A 168 51.13 -18.71 -50.37
C TYR A 168 51.94 -19.22 -49.21
N TYR A 169 51.70 -20.47 -48.81
CA TYR A 169 52.49 -21.16 -47.82
C TYR A 169 53.02 -22.47 -48.39
N PHE A 170 54.29 -22.73 -48.20
CA PHE A 170 54.99 -23.93 -48.66
C PHE A 170 55.51 -24.68 -47.44
N ASP A 171 55.34 -25.99 -47.38
CA ASP A 171 55.84 -26.78 -46.28
C ASP A 171 57.40 -26.86 -46.31
N ALA A 172 57.97 -27.61 -45.34
CA ALA A 172 59.42 -27.76 -45.23
C ALA A 172 60.06 -28.45 -46.46
N ASN A 173 59.27 -29.15 -47.24
CA ASN A 173 59.70 -29.78 -48.50
C ASN A 173 59.45 -28.85 -49.71
N GLY A 174 58.94 -27.65 -49.51
CA GLY A 174 58.63 -26.71 -50.56
C GLY A 174 57.30 -26.99 -51.28
N VAL A 175 56.45 -27.90 -50.78
CA VAL A 175 55.14 -28.19 -51.37
C VAL A 175 54.12 -27.10 -50.99
N MET A 176 53.49 -26.52 -51.98
CA MET A 176 52.42 -25.50 -51.81
C MET A 176 51.23 -26.09 -51.05
N GLN A 177 50.83 -25.41 -50.00
CA GLN A 177 49.70 -25.82 -49.15
C GLN A 177 48.39 -25.29 -49.70
N LYS A 178 47.33 -26.08 -49.52
CA LYS A 178 45.93 -25.77 -49.90
C LYS A 178 45.01 -26.05 -48.71
N ASN A 179 43.76 -25.55 -48.83
CA ASN A 179 42.71 -25.78 -47.86
C ASN A 179 43.12 -25.31 -46.43
N TRP A 180 42.59 -25.93 -45.37
CA TRP A 180 42.84 -25.57 -43.99
C TRP A 180 44.26 -25.95 -43.56
N GLN A 181 45.00 -24.97 -43.08
CA GLN A 181 46.33 -25.16 -42.52
C GLN A 181 46.46 -24.49 -41.16
N GLN A 182 47.06 -25.18 -40.20
CA GLN A 182 47.42 -24.59 -38.90
C GLN A 182 48.93 -24.27 -38.91
N ILE A 183 49.23 -22.98 -38.95
CA ILE A 183 50.60 -22.48 -39.00
C ILE A 183 50.86 -21.62 -37.74
N ASP A 184 51.86 -21.95 -36.94
CA ASP A 184 52.23 -21.29 -35.68
C ASP A 184 51.00 -21.14 -34.74
N GLY A 185 50.18 -22.20 -34.67
CA GLY A 185 48.98 -22.24 -33.84
C GLY A 185 47.81 -21.41 -34.29
N LYS A 186 47.87 -20.76 -35.50
CA LYS A 186 46.79 -20.01 -36.12
C LYS A 186 46.26 -20.76 -37.31
N TRP A 187 44.93 -20.66 -37.55
CA TRP A 187 44.31 -21.27 -38.71
C TRP A 187 44.26 -20.31 -39.90
N TYR A 188 44.61 -20.84 -41.06
CA TYR A 188 44.55 -20.21 -42.39
C TYR A 188 43.79 -21.09 -43.34
N HIS A 189 43.26 -20.53 -44.42
CA HIS A 189 42.67 -21.28 -45.52
C HIS A 189 43.23 -20.78 -46.85
N PHE A 190 43.63 -21.73 -47.65
CA PHE A 190 44.13 -21.45 -49.00
C PHE A 190 43.16 -22.03 -50.03
N ASP A 191 42.96 -21.34 -51.16
CA ASP A 191 42.11 -21.84 -52.22
C ASP A 191 42.77 -23.04 -52.96
N GLU A 192 42.06 -23.54 -53.99
CA GLU A 192 42.56 -24.65 -54.79
C GLU A 192 43.86 -24.31 -55.58
N ASN A 193 44.13 -23.02 -55.77
CA ASN A 193 45.35 -22.53 -56.41
C ASN A 193 46.47 -22.25 -55.36
N GLY A 194 46.17 -22.43 -54.06
CA GLY A 194 47.10 -22.18 -52.95
C GLY A 194 47.13 -20.72 -52.52
N ALA A 195 46.28 -19.83 -53.00
CA ALA A 195 46.24 -18.45 -52.58
C ALA A 195 45.52 -18.33 -51.22
N MET A 196 46.10 -17.60 -50.29
CA MET A 196 45.58 -17.38 -48.94
C MET A 196 44.29 -16.55 -48.97
N HIS A 197 43.26 -17.04 -48.31
CA HIS A 197 42.02 -16.30 -48.12
C HIS A 197 42.16 -15.18 -47.09
N ILE A 198 41.53 -14.04 -47.39
CA ILE A 198 41.31 -12.90 -46.49
C ILE A 198 39.85 -12.47 -46.58
N GLY A 199 39.35 -11.79 -45.55
CA GLY A 199 37.95 -11.33 -45.49
C GLY A 199 36.96 -12.48 -45.38
N TRP A 200 35.71 -12.23 -45.82
CA TRP A 200 34.63 -13.20 -45.75
C TRP A 200 34.79 -14.38 -46.72
N GLN A 201 34.60 -15.58 -46.19
CA GLN A 201 34.66 -16.82 -47.00
C GLN A 201 33.53 -17.77 -46.58
N ASP A 202 32.84 -18.32 -47.58
CA ASP A 202 31.81 -19.36 -47.39
C ASP A 202 32.45 -20.72 -47.71
N LEU A 203 32.73 -21.51 -46.70
CA LEU A 203 33.47 -22.79 -46.79
C LEU A 203 32.64 -23.91 -46.16
N ASN A 204 32.31 -24.94 -46.94
CA ASN A 204 31.58 -26.14 -46.45
C ASN A 204 30.25 -25.80 -45.73
N GLY A 205 29.50 -24.80 -46.24
CA GLY A 205 28.21 -24.40 -45.68
C GLY A 205 28.28 -23.50 -44.43
N HIS A 206 29.49 -23.14 -44.00
CA HIS A 206 29.73 -22.20 -42.90
C HIS A 206 30.44 -20.95 -43.42
N ARG A 207 30.17 -19.82 -42.76
CA ARG A 207 30.81 -18.55 -43.08
C ARG A 207 31.93 -18.26 -42.11
N TYR A 208 33.09 -17.90 -42.60
CA TYR A 208 34.29 -17.56 -41.86
C TYR A 208 34.76 -16.16 -42.21
N TYR A 209 35.56 -15.58 -41.34
CA TYR A 209 36.30 -14.36 -41.63
C TYR A 209 37.78 -14.55 -41.33
N PHE A 210 38.58 -14.14 -42.30
CA PHE A 210 40.05 -14.12 -42.14
C PHE A 210 40.49 -12.67 -42.08
N ASP A 211 41.31 -12.35 -41.07
CA ASP A 211 41.84 -11.00 -40.93
C ASP A 211 42.73 -10.61 -42.11
N PRO A 212 43.15 -9.31 -42.23
CA PRO A 212 44.04 -8.93 -43.33
C PRO A 212 45.36 -9.70 -43.39
N SER A 213 45.77 -10.34 -42.31
CA SER A 213 46.96 -11.23 -42.25
C SER A 213 46.62 -12.70 -42.62
N GLY A 214 45.37 -13.00 -43.00
CA GLY A 214 44.89 -14.33 -43.37
C GLY A 214 44.54 -15.22 -42.17
N LYS A 215 44.61 -14.74 -40.94
CA LYS A 215 44.30 -15.56 -39.76
C LYS A 215 42.77 -15.67 -39.59
N MET A 216 42.29 -16.88 -39.38
CA MET A 216 40.89 -17.13 -39.06
C MET A 216 40.55 -16.51 -37.72
N VAL A 217 39.47 -15.69 -37.69
CA VAL A 217 39.00 -15.06 -36.46
C VAL A 217 38.06 -15.96 -35.68
N THR A 218 38.00 -15.75 -34.37
CA THR A 218 37.09 -16.43 -33.42
C THR A 218 36.56 -15.42 -32.44
N LYS A 219 35.47 -15.77 -31.70
CA LYS A 219 34.85 -14.92 -30.68
C LYS A 219 34.23 -13.64 -31.29
N TRP A 220 34.16 -12.57 -30.51
CA TRP A 220 33.61 -11.29 -30.92
C TRP A 220 34.52 -10.57 -31.91
N GLN A 221 33.95 -10.14 -33.04
CA GLN A 221 34.62 -9.33 -34.05
C GLN A 221 33.72 -8.21 -34.53
N LYS A 222 34.26 -7.00 -34.66
CA LYS A 222 33.57 -5.88 -35.26
C LYS A 222 34.08 -5.72 -36.71
N ILE A 223 33.22 -5.97 -37.69
CA ILE A 223 33.56 -5.96 -39.12
C ILE A 223 32.57 -5.02 -39.79
N ASP A 224 33.07 -4.03 -40.50
CA ASP A 224 32.28 -3.04 -41.22
C ASP A 224 31.17 -2.39 -40.38
N GLY A 225 31.49 -2.07 -39.09
CA GLY A 225 30.60 -1.41 -38.16
C GLY A 225 29.65 -2.33 -37.38
N ASN A 226 29.48 -3.58 -37.79
CA ASN A 226 28.62 -4.56 -37.17
C ASN A 226 29.40 -5.55 -36.29
N TRP A 227 28.81 -6.02 -35.21
CA TRP A 227 29.37 -7.04 -34.34
C TRP A 227 28.93 -8.44 -34.84
N TYR A 228 29.87 -9.36 -34.88
CA TYR A 228 29.70 -10.77 -35.19
C TYR A 228 30.31 -11.63 -34.09
N PHE A 229 29.84 -12.86 -33.97
CA PHE A 229 30.48 -13.83 -33.09
C PHE A 229 30.80 -15.09 -33.86
N PHE A 230 32.06 -15.50 -33.76
CA PHE A 230 32.60 -16.71 -34.36
C PHE A 230 32.84 -17.77 -33.30
N GLY A 231 32.36 -18.99 -33.52
CA GLY A 231 32.56 -20.11 -32.61
C GLY A 231 34.04 -20.49 -32.49
N PRO A 232 34.38 -21.43 -31.59
CA PRO A 232 35.76 -21.88 -31.42
C PRO A 232 36.40 -22.44 -32.71
N GLY A 233 35.58 -23.01 -33.57
CA GLY A 233 36.01 -23.52 -34.91
C GLY A 233 36.01 -22.44 -36.01
N GLY A 234 35.82 -21.16 -35.67
CA GLY A 234 35.84 -20.05 -36.60
C GLY A 234 34.56 -19.87 -37.43
N ALA A 235 33.54 -20.72 -37.28
CA ALA A 235 32.29 -20.56 -38.00
C ALA A 235 31.46 -19.39 -37.38
N MET A 236 30.94 -18.49 -38.24
CA MET A 236 30.08 -17.39 -37.83
C MET A 236 28.73 -17.91 -37.28
N LEU A 237 28.34 -17.42 -36.10
CA LEU A 237 27.08 -17.80 -35.50
C LEU A 237 25.93 -16.90 -35.95
N LYS A 238 24.72 -17.46 -35.99
CA LYS A 238 23.46 -16.80 -36.37
C LYS A 238 22.40 -17.12 -35.34
N ASP A 239 21.25 -16.43 -35.43
CA ASP A 239 20.09 -16.66 -34.59
C ASP A 239 20.40 -16.48 -33.08
N TRP A 240 19.71 -17.21 -32.22
CA TRP A 240 19.87 -17.14 -30.78
C TRP A 240 21.15 -17.80 -30.28
N GLN A 241 21.98 -17.05 -29.57
CA GLN A 241 23.22 -17.55 -28.98
C GLN A 241 23.32 -17.13 -27.51
N GLN A 242 23.72 -18.07 -26.66
CA GLN A 242 24.07 -17.77 -25.28
C GLN A 242 25.60 -17.69 -25.15
N ILE A 243 26.10 -16.49 -24.91
CA ILE A 243 27.54 -16.21 -24.81
C ILE A 243 27.80 -15.64 -23.41
N ASP A 244 28.70 -16.26 -22.65
CA ASP A 244 29.04 -15.88 -21.28
C ASP A 244 27.80 -15.70 -20.37
N GLY A 245 26.80 -16.59 -20.54
CA GLY A 245 25.57 -16.60 -19.76
C GLY A 245 24.54 -15.52 -20.15
N LYS A 246 24.80 -14.71 -21.16
CA LYS A 246 23.87 -13.71 -21.71
C LYS A 246 23.35 -14.15 -23.08
N TRP A 247 22.09 -13.82 -23.34
CA TRP A 247 21.48 -14.11 -24.63
C TRP A 247 21.66 -12.95 -25.60
N TYR A 248 22.01 -13.32 -26.84
CA TYR A 248 22.18 -12.45 -28.00
C TYR A 248 21.37 -13.02 -29.16
N HIS A 249 21.02 -12.19 -30.11
CA HIS A 249 20.43 -12.62 -31.36
C HIS A 249 21.19 -12.00 -32.54
N PHE A 250 21.55 -12.85 -33.47
CA PHE A 250 22.22 -12.46 -34.71
C PHE A 250 21.26 -12.65 -35.88
N ASP A 251 21.26 -11.73 -36.82
CA ASP A 251 20.40 -11.83 -38.00
C ASP A 251 20.88 -12.95 -38.95
N GLY A 252 20.15 -13.12 -40.08
CA GLY A 252 20.50 -14.11 -41.13
C GLY A 252 21.87 -13.90 -41.76
N ASN A 253 22.44 -12.69 -41.66
CA ASN A 253 23.79 -12.35 -42.10
C ASN A 253 24.84 -12.49 -40.98
N GLY A 254 24.42 -12.85 -39.78
CA GLY A 254 25.27 -13.00 -38.58
C GLY A 254 25.56 -11.69 -37.86
N ALA A 255 24.95 -10.57 -38.25
CA ALA A 255 25.13 -9.32 -37.52
C ALA A 255 24.33 -9.31 -36.21
N MET A 256 24.98 -8.91 -35.10
CA MET A 256 24.37 -8.80 -33.80
C MET A 256 23.26 -7.77 -33.79
N GLN A 257 22.07 -8.15 -33.32
CA GLN A 257 20.92 -7.26 -33.23
C GLN A 257 20.94 -6.47 -31.92
N ILE A 258 20.54 -5.20 -32.00
CA ILE A 258 20.35 -4.27 -30.89
C ILE A 258 18.97 -3.61 -30.98
N GLY A 259 18.52 -2.99 -29.87
CA GLY A 259 17.23 -2.30 -29.82
C GLY A 259 16.04 -3.25 -29.90
N TRP A 260 14.92 -2.74 -30.39
CA TRP A 260 13.68 -3.51 -30.52
C TRP A 260 13.73 -4.49 -31.68
N GLN A 261 13.43 -5.75 -31.40
CA GLN A 261 13.35 -6.82 -32.40
C GLN A 261 12.05 -7.60 -32.23
N LYS A 262 11.32 -7.81 -33.31
CA LYS A 262 10.16 -8.70 -33.34
C LYS A 262 10.59 -10.07 -33.86
N LEU A 263 10.69 -11.04 -32.96
CA LEU A 263 11.12 -12.40 -33.30
C LEU A 263 9.96 -13.36 -33.00
N GLY A 264 9.42 -13.94 -34.05
CA GLY A 264 8.17 -14.69 -33.99
C GLY A 264 7.00 -13.84 -33.46
N ASN A 265 6.32 -14.29 -32.44
CA ASN A 265 5.15 -13.60 -31.85
C ASN A 265 5.50 -12.60 -30.74
N TRP A 266 6.78 -12.46 -30.39
CA TRP A 266 7.21 -11.67 -29.26
C TRP A 266 8.08 -10.49 -29.67
N ASN A 267 7.96 -9.39 -28.94
CA ASN A 267 8.88 -8.27 -28.99
C ASN A 267 9.98 -8.48 -27.96
N TYR A 268 11.22 -8.34 -28.40
CA TYR A 268 12.43 -8.39 -27.57
C TYR A 268 13.13 -7.05 -27.60
N TYR A 269 13.90 -6.79 -26.61
CA TYR A 269 14.81 -5.64 -26.61
C TYR A 269 16.21 -6.10 -26.27
N PHE A 270 17.15 -5.69 -27.09
CA PHE A 270 18.57 -5.91 -26.87
C PHE A 270 19.23 -4.57 -26.56
N ASP A 271 19.99 -4.53 -25.48
CA ASP A 271 20.69 -3.31 -25.08
C ASP A 271 21.76 -2.91 -26.15
N PRO A 272 22.40 -1.73 -26.05
CA PRO A 272 23.44 -1.33 -27.01
C PRO A 272 24.63 -2.30 -27.08
N SER A 273 24.83 -3.14 -26.09
CA SER A 273 25.84 -4.21 -26.11
C SER A 273 25.32 -5.52 -26.71
N GLY A 274 24.08 -5.56 -27.21
CA GLY A 274 23.42 -6.72 -27.78
C GLY A 274 22.85 -7.71 -26.78
N LYS A 275 22.89 -7.43 -25.48
CA LYS A 275 22.34 -8.33 -24.46
C LYS A 275 20.81 -8.24 -24.42
N MET A 276 20.17 -9.39 -24.41
CA MET A 276 18.71 -9.50 -24.29
C MET A 276 18.21 -8.99 -22.96
N ALA A 277 17.23 -8.09 -22.98
CA ALA A 277 16.56 -7.57 -21.79
C ALA A 277 15.67 -8.64 -21.11
N THR A 278 15.72 -8.69 -19.77
CA THR A 278 14.82 -9.49 -18.94
C THR A 278 14.39 -8.67 -17.72
N GLY A 279 13.26 -9.03 -17.07
CA GLY A 279 12.75 -8.32 -15.92
C GLY A 279 12.33 -6.88 -16.24
N TRP A 280 12.39 -5.99 -15.25
CA TRP A 280 12.05 -4.59 -15.40
C TRP A 280 13.14 -3.80 -16.10
N GLN A 281 12.78 -3.10 -17.18
CA GLN A 281 13.66 -2.22 -17.96
C GLN A 281 12.97 -0.89 -18.23
N LYS A 282 13.71 0.20 -18.13
CA LYS A 282 13.23 1.53 -18.51
C LYS A 282 13.78 1.88 -19.89
N ILE A 283 12.94 1.82 -20.89
CA ILE A 283 13.29 2.03 -22.30
C ILE A 283 12.42 3.16 -22.84
N ASP A 284 13.02 4.15 -23.48
CA ASP A 284 12.34 5.35 -24.01
C ASP A 284 11.45 6.04 -22.95
N GLY A 285 11.95 6.16 -21.71
CA GLY A 285 11.26 6.80 -20.60
C GLY A 285 10.14 5.97 -19.95
N LYS A 286 9.76 4.81 -20.50
CA LYS A 286 8.70 3.94 -19.97
C LYS A 286 9.27 2.67 -19.34
N TRP A 287 8.72 2.29 -18.19
CA TRP A 287 9.01 1.00 -17.58
C TRP A 287 8.27 -0.11 -18.34
N ARG A 288 8.99 -1.17 -18.68
CA ARG A 288 8.48 -2.38 -19.32
C ARG A 288 9.00 -3.60 -18.59
N HIS A 289 8.28 -4.69 -18.68
CA HIS A 289 8.72 -5.95 -18.09
C HIS A 289 8.85 -7.03 -19.14
N PHE A 290 10.00 -7.71 -19.11
CA PHE A 290 10.33 -8.82 -19.98
C PHE A 290 10.33 -10.12 -19.17
N SER A 291 9.80 -11.19 -19.76
CA SER A 291 9.86 -12.51 -19.15
C SER A 291 11.32 -12.99 -19.01
N THR A 292 11.54 -14.06 -18.28
CA THR A 292 12.87 -14.70 -18.20
C THR A 292 13.38 -15.18 -19.56
N GLY A 293 12.48 -15.46 -20.51
CA GLY A 293 12.81 -15.76 -21.90
C GLY A 293 12.95 -14.52 -22.80
N GLY A 294 12.94 -13.31 -22.24
CA GLY A 294 13.17 -12.05 -22.95
C GLY A 294 11.95 -11.50 -23.71
N GLY A 295 10.84 -12.20 -23.76
CA GLY A 295 9.61 -11.69 -24.40
C GLY A 295 8.98 -10.56 -23.61
N MET A 296 8.69 -9.41 -24.25
CA MET A 296 8.00 -8.28 -23.63
C MET A 296 6.59 -8.69 -23.18
N GLN A 297 6.27 -8.41 -21.94
CA GLN A 297 4.95 -8.71 -21.37
C GLN A 297 3.99 -7.54 -21.55
N THR A 298 2.69 -7.86 -21.70
CA THR A 298 1.59 -6.90 -21.84
C THR A 298 0.38 -7.35 -21.01
N GLY A 299 -0.61 -6.47 -20.81
CA GLY A 299 -1.82 -6.76 -20.05
C GLY A 299 -1.54 -6.94 -18.55
N TRP A 300 -2.39 -7.73 -17.90
CA TRP A 300 -2.26 -8.00 -16.47
C TRP A 300 -1.08 -8.91 -16.16
N GLN A 301 -0.18 -8.45 -15.30
CA GLN A 301 0.99 -9.23 -14.84
C GLN A 301 1.07 -9.21 -13.31
N LYS A 302 1.33 -10.37 -12.72
CA LYS A 302 1.64 -10.48 -11.30
C LYS A 302 3.14 -10.71 -11.13
N ILE A 303 3.84 -9.68 -10.67
CA ILE A 303 5.30 -9.66 -10.54
C ILE A 303 5.62 -9.41 -9.07
N ASP A 304 6.42 -10.25 -8.44
CA ASP A 304 6.80 -10.18 -7.03
C ASP A 304 5.60 -10.00 -6.09
N GLY A 305 4.52 -10.76 -6.36
CA GLY A 305 3.30 -10.75 -5.56
C GLY A 305 2.36 -9.57 -5.80
N LYS A 306 2.77 -8.54 -6.55
CA LYS A 306 1.97 -7.34 -6.87
C LYS A 306 1.40 -7.44 -8.28
N TRP A 307 0.22 -6.86 -8.48
CA TRP A 307 -0.39 -6.76 -9.80
C TRP A 307 0.00 -5.46 -10.50
N TYR A 308 0.31 -5.57 -11.78
CA TYR A 308 0.62 -4.49 -12.70
C TYR A 308 -0.24 -4.63 -13.95
N TYR A 309 -0.45 -3.54 -14.65
CA TYR A 309 -1.04 -3.56 -15.98
C TYR A 309 -0.07 -2.90 -16.95
N LEU A 310 0.38 -3.67 -17.92
CA LEU A 310 1.29 -3.24 -18.97
C LEU A 310 0.47 -2.98 -20.24
N SER A 311 0.67 -1.82 -20.85
CA SER A 311 -0.08 -1.40 -22.04
C SER A 311 -0.02 -2.48 -23.14
N PRO A 312 -1.17 -2.92 -23.66
CA PRO A 312 -1.20 -3.88 -24.77
C PRO A 312 -0.50 -3.37 -26.04
N GLU A 313 -0.45 -2.04 -26.22
CA GLU A 313 0.08 -1.41 -27.42
C GLU A 313 1.62 -1.42 -27.42
N ASP A 314 2.26 -1.12 -26.29
CA ASP A 314 3.70 -0.86 -26.24
C ASP A 314 4.41 -1.47 -25.04
N GLY A 315 3.70 -2.24 -24.20
CA GLY A 315 4.25 -2.84 -22.97
C GLY A 315 4.55 -1.86 -21.84
N GLY A 316 4.23 -0.58 -22.02
CA GLY A 316 4.49 0.45 -21.01
C GLY A 316 3.69 0.23 -19.73
N MET A 317 4.34 0.31 -18.57
CA MET A 317 3.72 0.18 -17.27
C MET A 317 2.73 1.33 -17.02
N ILE A 318 1.49 0.99 -16.67
CA ILE A 318 0.44 1.96 -16.37
C ILE A 318 0.57 2.45 -14.92
N THR A 319 0.35 3.76 -14.74
CA THR A 319 0.24 4.42 -13.43
C THR A 319 -1.01 5.30 -13.40
N GLY A 320 -1.52 5.61 -12.21
CA GLY A 320 -2.75 6.41 -12.04
C GLY A 320 -4.02 5.63 -12.41
N TRP A 321 -5.07 6.36 -12.78
CA TRP A 321 -6.36 5.77 -13.15
C TRP A 321 -6.34 5.16 -14.55
N LYS A 322 -6.84 3.93 -14.65
CA LYS A 322 -7.03 3.24 -15.93
C LYS A 322 -8.34 2.46 -15.94
N LYS A 323 -9.13 2.62 -16.99
CA LYS A 323 -10.32 1.81 -17.23
C LYS A 323 -9.91 0.57 -18.03
N ILE A 324 -10.21 -0.61 -17.50
CA ILE A 324 -9.87 -1.91 -18.09
C ILE A 324 -11.13 -2.77 -18.00
N ASP A 325 -11.59 -3.29 -19.13
CA ASP A 325 -12.79 -4.13 -19.24
C ASP A 325 -14.01 -3.53 -18.51
N GLY A 326 -14.26 -2.23 -18.75
CA GLY A 326 -15.39 -1.49 -18.19
C GLY A 326 -15.24 -1.05 -16.73
N SER A 327 -14.23 -1.53 -15.99
CA SER A 327 -13.99 -1.20 -14.58
C SER A 327 -12.81 -0.25 -14.42
N TRP A 328 -12.89 0.66 -13.45
CA TRP A 328 -11.78 1.54 -13.09
C TRP A 328 -10.84 0.89 -12.09
N TYR A 329 -9.54 1.07 -12.31
CA TYR A 329 -8.45 0.66 -11.43
C TYR A 329 -7.51 1.84 -11.19
N TYR A 330 -6.83 1.81 -10.08
CA TYR A 330 -5.78 2.79 -9.77
C TYR A 330 -4.46 2.07 -9.56
N PHE A 331 -3.42 2.57 -10.23
CA PHE A 331 -2.05 2.07 -10.10
C PHE A 331 -1.20 3.14 -9.42
N ASP A 332 -0.48 2.74 -8.39
CA ASP A 332 0.43 3.65 -7.68
C ASP A 332 1.54 4.17 -8.61
N PRO A 333 2.29 5.21 -8.21
CA PRO A 333 3.44 5.67 -9.00
C PRO A 333 4.48 4.59 -9.28
N SER A 334 4.55 3.55 -8.43
CA SER A 334 5.37 2.34 -8.68
C SER A 334 4.76 1.38 -9.71
N GLY A 335 3.59 1.68 -10.27
CA GLY A 335 2.83 0.82 -11.18
C GLY A 335 2.05 -0.30 -10.51
N SER A 336 2.16 -0.49 -9.19
CA SER A 336 1.41 -1.55 -8.51
C SER A 336 -0.08 -1.20 -8.36
N MET A 337 -0.95 -2.17 -8.63
CA MET A 337 -2.40 -2.01 -8.50
C MET A 337 -2.79 -1.75 -7.05
N ALA A 338 -3.51 -0.67 -6.81
CA ALA A 338 -4.02 -0.30 -5.50
C ALA A 338 -5.24 -1.14 -5.10
N THR A 339 -5.36 -1.41 -3.79
CA THR A 339 -6.55 -2.00 -3.15
C THR A 339 -6.85 -1.25 -1.85
N GLY A 340 -8.08 -1.37 -1.34
CA GLY A 340 -8.50 -0.68 -0.14
C GLY A 340 -8.72 0.83 -0.37
N TRP A 341 -8.64 1.59 0.71
CA TRP A 341 -8.78 3.04 0.66
C TRP A 341 -7.56 3.70 0.02
N ARG A 342 -7.83 4.64 -0.91
CA ARG A 342 -6.79 5.42 -1.59
C ARG A 342 -7.23 6.88 -1.71
N GLU A 343 -6.34 7.78 -1.30
CA GLU A 343 -6.53 9.20 -1.53
C GLU A 343 -5.86 9.62 -2.84
N VAL A 344 -6.61 10.25 -3.72
CA VAL A 344 -6.11 10.76 -5.00
C VAL A 344 -6.62 12.19 -5.20
N LYS A 345 -5.71 13.14 -5.31
CA LYS A 345 -6.03 14.57 -5.50
C LYS A 345 -7.06 15.09 -4.47
N GLY A 346 -6.91 14.70 -3.20
CA GLY A 346 -7.78 15.16 -2.09
C GLY A 346 -9.14 14.46 -2.00
N ASN A 347 -9.43 13.49 -2.85
CA ASN A 347 -10.63 12.65 -2.78
C ASN A 347 -10.27 11.23 -2.37
N TRP A 348 -11.10 10.63 -1.53
CA TRP A 348 -10.94 9.23 -1.12
C TRP A 348 -11.75 8.32 -2.04
N TYR A 349 -11.13 7.21 -2.42
CA TYR A 349 -11.70 6.14 -3.24
C TYR A 349 -11.51 4.80 -2.52
N TYR A 350 -12.36 3.86 -2.81
CA TYR A 350 -12.21 2.49 -2.33
C TYR A 350 -12.07 1.51 -3.49
N LEU A 351 -10.92 0.83 -3.55
CA LEU A 351 -10.65 -0.23 -4.50
C LEU A 351 -10.89 -1.57 -3.78
N ASN A 352 -11.73 -2.44 -4.33
CA ASN A 352 -11.98 -3.74 -3.72
C ASN A 352 -10.73 -4.65 -3.76
N ALA A 353 -10.80 -5.84 -3.19
CA ALA A 353 -9.67 -6.77 -3.17
C ALA A 353 -9.14 -7.15 -4.57
N GLY A 354 -9.96 -7.09 -5.60
CA GLY A 354 -9.57 -7.27 -7.00
C GLY A 354 -9.15 -5.98 -7.70
N GLY A 355 -8.96 -4.88 -6.98
CA GLY A 355 -8.52 -3.58 -7.51
C GLY A 355 -9.60 -2.74 -8.18
N LYS A 356 -10.81 -3.26 -8.40
CA LYS A 356 -11.89 -2.49 -9.03
C LYS A 356 -12.39 -1.39 -8.11
N MET A 357 -12.55 -0.19 -8.64
CA MET A 357 -13.13 0.95 -7.94
C MET A 357 -14.59 0.66 -7.54
N ALA A 358 -14.91 0.88 -6.28
CA ALA A 358 -16.25 0.73 -5.76
C ALA A 358 -17.09 2.01 -5.98
N THR A 359 -18.39 1.85 -6.19
CA THR A 359 -19.39 2.91 -6.22
C THR A 359 -20.59 2.50 -5.37
N GLY A 360 -21.45 3.46 -4.99
CA GLY A 360 -22.63 3.20 -4.17
C GLY A 360 -22.29 2.89 -2.70
N TRP A 361 -23.19 2.19 -2.03
CA TRP A 361 -23.05 1.82 -0.63
C TRP A 361 -21.98 0.76 -0.39
N LYS A 362 -21.12 1.00 0.60
CA LYS A 362 -20.07 0.07 1.00
C LYS A 362 -19.99 -0.07 2.51
N SER A 363 -20.14 -1.29 3.04
CA SER A 363 -19.93 -1.59 4.45
C SER A 363 -18.48 -2.06 4.67
N LEU A 364 -17.77 -1.40 5.56
CA LEU A 364 -16.37 -1.67 5.89
C LEU A 364 -16.18 -1.57 7.41
N ASN A 365 -15.75 -2.65 8.04
CA ASN A 365 -15.52 -2.72 9.49
C ASN A 365 -16.73 -2.22 10.30
N GLY A 366 -17.95 -2.65 9.92
CA GLY A 366 -19.20 -2.28 10.58
C GLY A 366 -19.66 -0.84 10.37
N LYS A 367 -19.02 -0.08 9.47
CA LYS A 367 -19.40 1.28 9.10
C LYS A 367 -19.81 1.34 7.64
N TRP A 368 -20.84 2.12 7.35
CA TRP A 368 -21.31 2.35 5.99
C TRP A 368 -20.69 3.61 5.42
N TYR A 369 -20.28 3.53 4.16
CA TYR A 369 -19.77 4.63 3.34
C TYR A 369 -20.54 4.69 2.03
N TYR A 370 -20.60 5.87 1.44
CA TYR A 370 -21.20 6.06 0.13
C TYR A 370 -20.13 6.55 -0.85
N LEU A 371 -19.90 5.80 -1.91
CA LEU A 371 -19.01 6.16 -3.02
C LEU A 371 -19.90 6.70 -4.15
N ARG A 372 -19.62 7.92 -4.62
CA ARG A 372 -20.39 8.52 -5.72
C ARG A 372 -20.20 7.72 -7.01
N SER A 373 -20.92 8.07 -8.07
CA SER A 373 -20.78 7.44 -9.39
C SER A 373 -19.38 7.57 -9.98
N ASP A 374 -18.66 8.64 -9.64
CA ASP A 374 -17.26 8.86 -9.98
C ASP A 374 -16.27 8.09 -9.07
N GLY A 375 -16.77 7.30 -8.11
CA GLY A 375 -16.00 6.55 -7.12
C GLY A 375 -15.53 7.36 -5.93
N SER A 376 -15.66 8.68 -5.92
CA SER A 376 -15.23 9.50 -4.78
C SER A 376 -16.09 9.26 -3.55
N MET A 377 -15.48 9.17 -2.37
CA MET A 377 -16.20 9.02 -1.11
C MET A 377 -17.02 10.28 -0.82
N ALA A 378 -18.32 10.09 -0.59
CA ALA A 378 -19.18 11.17 -0.18
C ALA A 378 -18.90 11.59 1.26
N VAL A 379 -18.93 12.87 1.51
CA VAL A 379 -18.98 13.50 2.84
C VAL A 379 -20.15 14.47 2.88
N LEU A 380 -20.65 14.76 4.10
CA LEU A 380 -21.84 15.57 4.33
C LEU A 380 -23.11 14.85 3.83
N TRP A 381 -24.00 15.56 3.18
CA TRP A 381 -25.31 15.07 2.81
C TRP A 381 -25.32 14.28 1.49
N VAL A 382 -25.99 13.13 1.52
CA VAL A 382 -26.22 12.27 0.36
C VAL A 382 -27.71 11.93 0.26
N LYS A 383 -28.28 12.01 -0.93
CA LYS A 383 -29.64 11.50 -1.21
C LYS A 383 -29.51 10.21 -2.02
N ALA A 384 -29.97 9.10 -1.46
CA ALA A 384 -29.90 7.80 -2.11
C ALA A 384 -31.20 7.03 -1.84
N GLY A 385 -31.75 6.35 -2.85
CA GLY A 385 -33.02 5.63 -2.73
C GLY A 385 -34.18 6.47 -2.17
N GLY A 386 -34.24 7.76 -2.53
CA GLY A 386 -35.29 8.69 -2.05
C GLY A 386 -35.06 9.25 -0.64
N TYR A 387 -34.09 8.75 0.13
CA TYR A 387 -33.81 9.16 1.51
C TYR A 387 -32.54 9.98 1.62
N TRP A 388 -32.48 10.87 2.63
CA TRP A 388 -31.30 11.61 2.99
C TRP A 388 -30.48 10.86 4.03
N TYR A 389 -29.15 10.94 3.87
CA TYR A 389 -28.12 10.37 4.77
C TYR A 389 -27.06 11.43 5.03
N TYR A 390 -26.40 11.34 6.17
CA TYR A 390 -25.26 12.20 6.49
C TYR A 390 -24.00 11.37 6.64
N MET A 391 -23.04 11.66 5.77
CA MET A 391 -21.72 11.06 5.78
C MET A 391 -20.80 11.94 6.60
N ASP A 392 -20.50 11.53 7.84
CA ASP A 392 -19.89 12.38 8.86
C ASP A 392 -18.41 12.63 8.61
N PRO A 393 -17.98 13.87 8.26
CA PRO A 393 -16.56 14.18 8.05
C PRO A 393 -15.70 13.92 9.31
N ALA A 394 -16.26 14.14 10.51
CA ALA A 394 -15.55 13.92 11.77
C ALA A 394 -15.35 12.43 12.09
N LYS A 395 -16.04 11.55 11.35
CA LYS A 395 -15.92 10.09 11.45
C LYS A 395 -15.31 9.47 10.19
N GLY A 396 -14.56 10.29 9.42
CA GLY A 396 -13.91 9.85 8.18
C GLY A 396 -14.88 9.48 7.07
N GLY A 397 -16.04 10.15 7.00
CA GLY A 397 -17.07 9.90 5.98
C GLY A 397 -18.00 8.73 6.29
N ALA A 398 -17.97 8.16 7.50
CA ALA A 398 -18.89 7.10 7.89
C ALA A 398 -20.33 7.63 8.04
N MET A 399 -21.31 6.84 7.62
CA MET A 399 -22.74 7.17 7.72
C MET A 399 -23.19 7.40 9.16
N ALA A 400 -23.94 8.46 9.39
CA ALA A 400 -24.56 8.74 10.68
C ALA A 400 -25.73 7.78 10.94
N THR A 401 -25.74 7.13 12.10
CA THR A 401 -26.80 6.21 12.54
C THR A 401 -27.47 6.66 13.84
N THR A 402 -27.11 7.84 14.32
CA THR A 402 -27.66 8.46 15.54
C THR A 402 -27.88 9.95 15.29
N PRO A 403 -28.85 10.57 15.99
CA PRO A 403 -29.06 12.00 15.95
C PRO A 403 -27.80 12.78 16.29
N ARG A 404 -27.49 13.82 15.49
CA ARG A 404 -26.29 14.63 15.64
C ARG A 404 -26.33 15.97 14.98
N TYR A 405 -25.41 16.84 15.37
CA TYR A 405 -25.14 18.08 14.68
C TYR A 405 -24.53 17.80 13.30
N CYS A 406 -25.15 18.35 12.27
CA CYS A 406 -24.74 18.23 10.88
C CYS A 406 -24.35 19.60 10.34
N LYS A 407 -23.17 19.66 9.74
CA LYS A 407 -22.78 20.81 8.92
C LYS A 407 -23.48 20.73 7.57
N THR A 408 -23.83 21.85 7.01
CA THR A 408 -24.47 21.88 5.70
C THR A 408 -23.54 22.44 4.64
N ALA A 409 -23.63 21.87 3.44
CA ALA A 409 -23.21 22.56 2.22
C ALA A 409 -24.50 23.09 1.55
N GLY A 410 -24.56 24.38 1.24
CA GLY A 410 -25.69 24.98 0.59
C GLY A 410 -26.79 25.52 1.55
N ASN A 411 -28.05 25.50 1.13
CA ASN A 411 -29.15 26.20 1.76
C ASN A 411 -29.75 25.58 3.03
N LYS A 412 -29.15 24.52 3.60
CA LYS A 412 -29.61 23.95 4.88
C LYS A 412 -28.86 24.58 6.04
N ALA A 413 -29.56 24.94 7.10
CA ALA A 413 -28.96 25.45 8.33
C ALA A 413 -28.12 24.36 9.02
N ASN A 414 -27.00 24.76 9.62
CA ASN A 414 -26.26 23.86 10.52
C ASN A 414 -27.16 23.59 11.74
N ASP A 415 -27.55 22.35 11.95
CA ASP A 415 -28.43 21.98 13.05
C ASP A 415 -28.26 20.50 13.42
N TYR A 416 -29.00 20.08 14.48
CA TYR A 416 -29.11 18.68 14.86
C TYR A 416 -30.27 18.04 14.09
N TYR A 417 -29.95 16.94 13.41
CA TYR A 417 -30.90 16.14 12.64
C TYR A 417 -31.08 14.76 13.26
N PHE A 418 -32.28 14.23 13.07
CA PHE A 418 -32.59 12.86 13.48
C PHE A 418 -32.21 11.86 12.41
N PHE A 419 -31.54 10.79 12.82
CA PHE A 419 -31.26 9.63 11.98
C PHE A 419 -31.71 8.35 12.68
N TYR A 420 -32.31 7.47 11.92
CA TYR A 420 -32.56 6.09 12.37
C TYR A 420 -31.28 5.30 12.42
N THR A 421 -31.30 4.13 13.09
CA THR A 421 -30.14 3.22 13.19
C THR A 421 -29.66 2.72 11.82
N ASN A 422 -30.52 2.68 10.81
CA ASN A 422 -30.17 2.37 9.42
C ASN A 422 -29.63 3.58 8.63
N GLY A 423 -29.41 4.71 9.29
CA GLY A 423 -28.84 5.95 8.72
C GLY A 423 -29.80 6.84 7.97
N LYS A 424 -31.04 6.43 7.71
CA LYS A 424 -32.02 7.29 7.06
C LYS A 424 -32.34 8.49 7.94
N MET A 425 -32.36 9.69 7.38
CA MET A 425 -32.84 10.89 8.07
C MET A 425 -34.35 10.80 8.31
N GLY A 426 -34.77 11.01 9.54
CA GLY A 426 -36.19 11.09 9.87
C GLY A 426 -36.74 12.47 9.53
N THR A 427 -37.71 12.54 8.64
CA THR A 427 -38.44 13.76 8.25
C THR A 427 -39.88 13.74 8.80
N GLY A 428 -40.55 14.87 8.75
CA GLY A 428 -41.89 15.06 9.26
C GLY A 428 -41.91 15.32 10.78
N LYS A 429 -42.79 16.24 11.18
CA LYS A 429 -42.98 16.59 12.60
C LYS A 429 -43.49 15.39 13.40
N GLY A 430 -42.93 15.16 14.57
CA GLY A 430 -43.44 14.14 15.46
C GLY A 430 -42.36 13.34 16.22
N TRP A 431 -42.84 12.41 17.05
CA TRP A 431 -42.01 11.55 17.86
C TRP A 431 -41.26 10.50 17.02
N LYS A 432 -39.98 10.38 17.26
CA LYS A 432 -39.09 9.38 16.64
C LYS A 432 -38.21 8.71 17.68
N LYS A 433 -37.93 7.42 17.51
CA LYS A 433 -37.10 6.64 18.44
C LYS A 433 -35.81 6.23 17.78
N ASN A 434 -34.67 6.42 18.49
CA ASN A 434 -33.37 5.84 18.13
C ASN A 434 -32.74 5.27 19.40
N GLY A 435 -32.53 3.96 19.41
CA GLY A 435 -32.03 3.24 20.58
C GLY A 435 -32.97 3.40 21.78
N ALA A 436 -32.43 3.82 22.91
CA ALA A 436 -33.17 4.02 24.16
C ALA A 436 -33.93 5.35 24.23
N TYR A 437 -33.67 6.26 23.30
CA TYR A 437 -34.16 7.63 23.39
C TYR A 437 -35.28 7.94 22.42
N TRP A 438 -36.19 8.80 22.84
CA TRP A 438 -37.19 9.45 22.03
C TRP A 438 -36.76 10.87 21.71
N TYR A 439 -37.10 11.33 20.52
CA TYR A 439 -36.84 12.66 19.99
C TYR A 439 -38.11 13.23 19.35
N TYR A 440 -38.27 14.54 19.38
CA TYR A 440 -39.33 15.19 18.66
C TYR A 440 -38.73 16.06 17.55
N THR A 441 -39.21 15.88 16.33
CA THR A 441 -38.63 16.53 15.14
C THR A 441 -39.56 17.59 14.56
N HIS A 442 -38.96 18.58 13.90
CA HIS A 442 -39.61 19.43 12.92
C HIS A 442 -39.88 18.69 11.60
N ASP A 443 -40.63 19.32 10.68
CA ASP A 443 -40.95 18.72 9.39
C ASP A 443 -39.70 18.44 8.51
N ASP A 444 -38.69 19.26 8.65
CA ASP A 444 -37.41 19.15 7.92
C ASP A 444 -36.42 18.11 8.52
N GLY A 445 -36.81 17.47 9.63
CA GLY A 445 -35.99 16.48 10.33
C GLY A 445 -35.03 17.04 11.37
N THR A 446 -35.03 18.37 11.60
CA THR A 446 -34.30 18.98 12.71
C THR A 446 -34.94 18.64 14.05
N LEU A 447 -34.16 18.67 15.12
CA LEU A 447 -34.59 18.31 16.47
C LEU A 447 -35.10 19.54 17.26
N TYR A 448 -36.20 19.40 17.98
CA TYR A 448 -36.45 20.26 19.15
C TYR A 448 -35.44 19.94 20.22
N ARG A 449 -34.76 20.94 20.78
CA ARG A 449 -33.68 20.78 21.77
C ARG A 449 -33.75 21.89 22.81
N ASP A 450 -33.30 21.55 24.03
CA ASP A 450 -33.25 22.46 25.17
C ASP A 450 -34.55 23.27 25.31
N THR A 451 -35.68 22.57 25.20
CA THR A 451 -37.02 23.20 25.17
C THR A 451 -38.09 22.25 25.67
N THR A 452 -39.20 22.85 26.11
CA THR A 452 -40.42 22.10 26.43
C THR A 452 -41.41 22.22 25.29
N VAL A 453 -41.87 21.09 24.76
CA VAL A 453 -42.93 21.02 23.75
C VAL A 453 -44.22 20.52 24.40
N THR A 454 -45.35 21.12 24.05
CA THR A 454 -46.66 20.65 24.48
C THR A 454 -47.36 19.92 23.35
N ILE A 455 -47.72 18.67 23.58
CA ILE A 455 -48.33 17.77 22.60
C ILE A 455 -49.52 17.13 23.29
N ASP A 456 -50.71 17.28 22.71
CA ASP A 456 -51.98 16.77 23.24
C ASP A 456 -52.18 17.14 24.73
N GLY A 457 -51.86 18.40 25.06
CA GLY A 457 -52.03 18.96 26.42
C GLY A 457 -50.97 18.49 27.44
N LYS A 458 -50.00 17.68 27.04
CA LYS A 458 -48.89 17.22 27.91
C LYS A 458 -47.59 17.91 27.52
N SER A 459 -46.83 18.33 28.53
CA SER A 459 -45.55 18.99 28.35
C SER A 459 -44.41 17.97 28.43
N TYR A 460 -43.47 18.08 27.49
CA TYR A 460 -42.31 17.21 27.36
C TYR A 460 -41.04 18.06 27.23
N TYR A 461 -40.09 17.93 28.15
CA TYR A 461 -38.79 18.57 28.04
C TYR A 461 -37.87 17.73 27.20
N LEU A 462 -37.20 18.36 26.26
CA LEU A 462 -36.17 17.78 25.40
C LEU A 462 -34.83 18.42 25.76
N ASP A 463 -33.82 17.60 26.08
CA ASP A 463 -32.52 18.08 26.51
C ASP A 463 -31.70 18.75 25.37
N GLU A 464 -30.51 19.22 25.68
CA GLU A 464 -29.57 19.86 24.72
C GLU A 464 -29.25 19.01 23.48
N TYR A 465 -29.46 17.70 23.54
CA TYR A 465 -29.30 16.75 22.43
C TYR A 465 -30.64 16.35 21.79
N GLY A 466 -31.74 16.94 22.23
CA GLY A 466 -33.11 16.67 21.76
C GLY A 466 -33.71 15.36 22.29
N ARG A 467 -33.16 14.77 23.34
CA ARG A 467 -33.63 13.51 23.91
C ARG A 467 -34.76 13.78 24.91
N TRP A 468 -35.85 13.05 24.74
CA TRP A 468 -36.89 13.01 25.76
C TRP A 468 -36.72 11.79 26.66
N GLY A 469 -36.91 12.02 27.95
CA GLY A 469 -36.86 11.02 29.00
C GLY A 469 -36.52 11.64 30.34
N ASP A 470 -36.55 10.87 31.39
CA ASP A 470 -36.07 11.30 32.68
C ASP A 470 -34.55 11.52 32.64
N ALA A 471 -34.08 12.66 33.14
CA ALA A 471 -32.66 13.08 33.06
C ALA A 471 -31.74 12.01 33.64
N MET A 472 -32.15 11.34 34.70
CA MET A 472 -31.36 10.29 35.36
C MET A 472 -31.29 9.01 34.49
N ASP A 473 -32.39 8.64 33.80
CA ASP A 473 -32.44 7.52 32.87
C ASP A 473 -31.58 7.80 31.62
N ILE A 474 -31.61 9.02 31.12
CA ILE A 474 -30.77 9.49 30.03
C ILE A 474 -29.29 9.41 30.41
N LYS A 475 -28.94 9.94 31.61
CA LYS A 475 -27.56 9.93 32.12
C LYS A 475 -27.01 8.51 32.24
N ALA A 476 -27.83 7.55 32.67
CA ALA A 476 -27.45 6.15 32.80
C ALA A 476 -26.91 5.57 31.50
N GLN A 477 -27.48 5.91 30.36
CA GLN A 477 -27.08 5.35 29.07
C GLN A 477 -25.64 5.67 28.66
N GLY A 478 -25.04 6.73 29.22
CA GLY A 478 -23.65 7.13 28.95
C GLY A 478 -22.61 6.24 29.61
N TYR A 479 -22.97 5.45 30.61
CA TYR A 479 -22.02 4.68 31.41
C TYR A 479 -21.95 3.21 31.02
N SER A 480 -20.75 2.62 31.10
CA SER A 480 -20.54 1.17 31.13
C SER A 480 -20.33 0.73 32.59
N SER A 481 -20.74 -0.48 32.94
CA SER A 481 -20.46 -1.10 34.25
C SER A 481 -19.66 -2.39 34.05
N GLY A 482 -18.94 -2.85 35.05
CA GLY A 482 -18.27 -4.15 35.08
C GLY A 482 -19.24 -5.33 35.16
N THR A 483 -20.51 -5.05 35.47
CA THR A 483 -21.58 -6.04 35.60
C THR A 483 -22.78 -5.64 34.75
N ASN A 484 -23.83 -6.46 34.71
CA ASN A 484 -25.09 -6.11 34.08
C ASN A 484 -25.98 -5.19 34.93
N TYR A 485 -25.41 -4.55 35.97
CA TYR A 485 -26.08 -3.55 36.78
C TYR A 485 -25.30 -2.22 36.76
N LEU A 486 -26.03 -1.12 36.93
CA LEU A 486 -25.51 0.23 37.11
C LEU A 486 -26.37 0.94 38.17
N ILE A 487 -25.73 1.66 39.10
CA ILE A 487 -26.42 2.47 40.11
C ILE A 487 -26.11 3.94 39.85
N LEU A 488 -27.12 4.79 39.80
CA LEU A 488 -27.00 6.23 39.84
C LEU A 488 -27.55 6.79 41.14
N VAL A 489 -26.84 7.74 41.70
CA VAL A 489 -27.24 8.49 42.89
C VAL A 489 -27.26 9.96 42.55
N ASP A 490 -28.43 10.54 42.53
CA ASP A 490 -28.62 11.98 42.36
C ASP A 490 -28.85 12.63 43.73
N LYS A 491 -27.87 13.35 44.18
CA LYS A 491 -27.93 14.03 45.49
C LYS A 491 -28.91 15.17 45.55
N SER A 492 -29.05 15.90 44.41
CA SER A 492 -29.97 17.05 44.35
C SER A 492 -31.45 16.65 44.52
N THR A 493 -31.81 15.46 44.04
CA THR A 493 -33.18 14.94 44.13
C THR A 493 -33.36 13.86 45.20
N PHE A 494 -32.29 13.51 45.94
CA PHE A 494 -32.29 12.44 46.95
C PHE A 494 -32.76 11.11 46.39
N LYS A 495 -32.28 10.76 45.17
CA LYS A 495 -32.69 9.55 44.44
C LYS A 495 -31.55 8.58 44.21
N VAL A 496 -31.85 7.29 44.39
CA VAL A 496 -31.03 6.18 43.93
C VAL A 496 -31.81 5.38 42.92
N ARG A 497 -31.24 5.18 41.75
CA ARG A 497 -31.80 4.31 40.73
C ARG A 497 -30.88 3.17 40.35
N VAL A 498 -31.45 2.00 40.27
CA VAL A 498 -30.74 0.81 39.78
C VAL A 498 -31.21 0.46 38.38
N TYR A 499 -30.26 0.20 37.51
CA TYR A 499 -30.48 -0.20 36.14
C TYR A 499 -29.91 -1.58 35.88
N LYS A 500 -30.59 -2.33 34.99
CA LYS A 500 -30.11 -3.63 34.49
C LYS A 500 -29.96 -3.53 32.96
N GLY A 501 -28.85 -4.08 32.43
CA GLY A 501 -28.54 -4.03 30.99
C GLY A 501 -27.07 -3.76 30.70
N SER A 502 -26.82 -2.90 29.72
CA SER A 502 -25.47 -2.46 29.33
C SER A 502 -25.52 -1.02 28.80
N LYS A 503 -24.36 -0.45 28.52
CA LYS A 503 -24.25 0.92 27.94
C LYS A 503 -25.17 1.09 26.73
N ASN A 504 -25.91 2.19 26.69
CA ASN A 504 -26.94 2.54 25.70
C ASN A 504 -28.23 1.68 25.72
N SER A 505 -28.35 0.73 26.66
CA SER A 505 -29.52 -0.15 26.78
C SER A 505 -29.97 -0.40 28.22
N TRP A 506 -29.55 0.46 29.16
CA TRP A 506 -29.93 0.38 30.55
C TRP A 506 -31.44 0.54 30.73
N LYS A 507 -32.05 -0.39 31.45
CA LYS A 507 -33.46 -0.32 31.86
C LYS A 507 -33.53 -0.10 33.36
N ARG A 508 -34.21 0.95 33.79
CA ARG A 508 -34.46 1.21 35.23
C ARG A 508 -35.29 0.06 35.80
N ILE A 509 -34.82 -0.51 36.88
CA ILE A 509 -35.49 -1.57 37.64
C ILE A 509 -35.88 -1.14 39.06
N LYS A 510 -35.20 -0.13 39.63
CA LYS A 510 -35.49 0.43 40.92
C LYS A 510 -35.40 1.97 40.88
N ASP A 511 -36.21 2.62 41.72
CA ASP A 511 -36.24 4.09 41.91
C ASP A 511 -36.58 4.36 43.38
N TRP A 512 -35.62 4.76 44.16
CA TRP A 512 -35.72 4.89 45.63
C TRP A 512 -35.32 6.29 46.09
N SER A 513 -35.82 6.71 47.28
CA SER A 513 -35.26 7.82 48.00
C SER A 513 -34.10 7.40 48.86
N CYS A 514 -33.15 8.30 49.05
CA CYS A 514 -31.99 8.10 49.93
C CYS A 514 -31.74 9.31 50.85
N THR A 515 -30.86 9.12 51.83
CA THR A 515 -30.16 10.16 52.55
C THR A 515 -28.70 10.09 52.19
N HIS A 516 -28.01 11.22 52.16
CA HIS A 516 -26.58 11.31 51.88
C HIS A 516 -25.91 12.40 52.73
N GLY A 517 -24.58 12.47 52.73
CA GLY A 517 -23.80 13.42 53.55
C GLY A 517 -23.56 14.79 52.89
N GLY A 518 -24.37 15.22 51.92
CA GLY A 518 -24.14 16.50 51.24
C GLY A 518 -22.77 16.56 50.56
N SER A 519 -21.90 17.46 51.07
CA SER A 519 -20.49 17.56 50.60
C SER A 519 -19.65 16.35 50.96
N ASP A 520 -19.96 15.68 52.08
CA ASP A 520 -19.19 14.53 52.56
C ASP A 520 -19.43 13.26 51.74
N THR A 521 -20.53 13.20 50.97
CA THR A 521 -20.71 12.20 49.91
C THR A 521 -20.10 12.73 48.63
N PRO A 522 -18.92 12.24 48.18
CA PRO A 522 -18.22 12.81 47.05
C PRO A 522 -18.99 12.51 45.75
N ASN A 523 -18.97 13.47 44.81
CA ASN A 523 -19.37 13.22 43.44
C ASN A 523 -18.28 12.40 42.76
N GLY A 524 -18.67 11.43 41.92
CA GLY A 524 -17.68 10.61 41.22
C GLY A 524 -18.27 9.35 40.63
N VAL A 525 -17.36 8.55 40.12
CA VAL A 525 -17.65 7.22 39.58
C VAL A 525 -16.93 6.21 40.43
N PHE A 526 -17.67 5.35 41.08
CA PHE A 526 -17.21 4.36 42.03
C PHE A 526 -17.63 2.96 41.60
N THR A 527 -17.21 1.95 42.34
CA THR A 527 -17.64 0.55 42.16
C THR A 527 -18.05 -0.06 43.50
N ILE A 528 -19.00 -0.98 43.50
CA ILE A 528 -19.20 -1.89 44.63
C ILE A 528 -17.98 -2.81 44.64
N ASP A 529 -17.17 -2.74 45.70
CA ASP A 529 -15.91 -3.48 45.83
C ASP A 529 -15.92 -4.47 46.98
N ASP A 530 -16.77 -4.30 47.98
CA ASP A 530 -16.96 -5.29 49.05
C ASP A 530 -18.39 -5.22 49.63
N HIS A 531 -18.90 -6.34 50.09
CA HIS A 531 -19.98 -6.41 51.05
C HIS A 531 -19.34 -6.69 52.42
N VAL A 532 -19.80 -6.05 53.46
CA VAL A 532 -19.24 -6.23 54.80
C VAL A 532 -19.59 -7.61 55.37
N THR A 533 -19.03 -8.65 54.72
CA THR A 533 -19.32 -10.06 55.04
C THR A 533 -18.52 -10.61 56.21
N LYS A 534 -17.44 -9.93 56.60
CA LYS A 534 -16.45 -10.50 57.54
C LYS A 534 -16.90 -10.55 58.99
N ARG A 535 -17.99 -9.85 59.40
CA ARG A 535 -18.45 -9.78 60.79
C ARG A 535 -19.84 -10.35 61.00
N ASP A 536 -20.71 -10.33 60.03
CA ASP A 536 -22.04 -10.91 60.09
C ASP A 536 -22.52 -11.24 58.65
N ALA A 537 -22.30 -12.49 58.22
CA ALA A 537 -22.59 -12.95 56.88
C ALA A 537 -24.11 -12.97 56.53
N THR A 538 -24.98 -12.87 57.50
CA THR A 538 -26.42 -12.96 57.30
C THR A 538 -27.06 -11.59 57.06
N TRP A 539 -26.64 -10.58 57.82
CA TRP A 539 -27.32 -9.28 57.83
C TRP A 539 -26.38 -8.12 57.50
N GLY A 540 -25.10 -8.37 57.23
CA GLY A 540 -24.12 -7.38 56.78
C GLY A 540 -23.99 -6.16 57.70
N TRP A 541 -23.96 -6.36 59.02
CA TRP A 541 -23.87 -5.27 59.99
C TRP A 541 -22.53 -4.56 59.96
N ALA A 542 -22.57 -3.25 59.75
CA ALA A 542 -21.43 -2.36 59.90
C ALA A 542 -21.62 -1.43 61.13
N ASP A 543 -20.54 -1.19 61.90
CA ASP A 543 -20.51 -0.22 62.96
C ASP A 543 -19.88 1.08 62.49
N PHE A 544 -20.55 2.17 62.78
CA PHE A 544 -20.10 3.54 62.62
C PHE A 544 -19.84 4.16 64.01
N ASP A 545 -19.31 5.35 64.10
CA ASP A 545 -18.92 5.98 65.36
C ASP A 545 -20.02 5.96 66.41
N PHE A 546 -21.25 6.26 66.06
CA PHE A 546 -22.39 6.39 66.97
C PHE A 546 -23.56 5.46 66.70
N SER A 547 -23.45 4.64 65.68
CA SER A 547 -24.56 3.82 65.15
C SER A 547 -24.10 2.51 64.56
N SER A 548 -25.06 1.64 64.30
CA SER A 548 -24.89 0.46 63.46
C SER A 548 -25.89 0.49 62.31
N ALA A 549 -25.56 -0.11 61.17
CA ALA A 549 -26.49 -0.29 60.06
C ALA A 549 -26.32 -1.69 59.45
N ALA A 550 -27.43 -2.23 58.96
CA ALA A 550 -27.47 -3.53 58.29
C ALA A 550 -27.27 -3.38 56.77
N PHE A 551 -26.94 -4.46 56.08
CA PHE A 551 -26.79 -4.55 54.63
C PHE A 551 -25.79 -3.54 54.03
N ALA A 552 -24.64 -3.41 54.67
CA ALA A 552 -23.63 -2.44 54.29
C ALA A 552 -22.79 -2.93 53.10
N CYS A 553 -22.91 -2.27 51.96
CA CYS A 553 -22.13 -2.49 50.76
C CYS A 553 -21.14 -1.35 50.55
N HIS A 554 -19.83 -1.64 50.55
CA HIS A 554 -18.80 -0.64 50.33
C HIS A 554 -18.77 -0.20 48.86
N ILE A 555 -18.63 1.12 48.61
CA ILE A 555 -18.62 1.74 47.29
C ILE A 555 -17.33 2.48 46.97
N SER A 556 -16.20 2.05 47.53
CA SER A 556 -14.91 2.72 47.50
C SER A 556 -14.84 4.07 48.25
N ALA A 557 -13.62 4.54 48.53
CA ALA A 557 -13.37 5.79 49.25
C ALA A 557 -14.04 5.89 50.65
N GLY A 558 -14.33 4.76 51.30
CA GLY A 558 -14.86 4.73 52.67
C GLY A 558 -16.36 5.00 52.79
N ASN A 559 -17.08 5.05 51.70
CA ASN A 559 -18.53 5.23 51.68
C ASN A 559 -19.26 3.91 51.44
N TYR A 560 -20.51 3.82 51.93
CA TYR A 560 -21.33 2.63 51.88
C TYR A 560 -22.75 2.94 51.42
N PHE A 561 -23.38 2.00 50.71
CA PHE A 561 -24.83 1.83 50.80
C PHE A 561 -25.14 1.05 52.06
N HIS A 562 -26.09 1.49 52.82
CA HIS A 562 -26.54 0.75 54.01
C HIS A 562 -28.01 1.09 54.36
N SER A 563 -28.56 0.36 55.30
CA SER A 563 -29.92 0.58 55.80
C SER A 563 -30.05 1.87 56.61
N ILE A 564 -31.25 2.15 57.11
CA ILE A 564 -31.51 3.08 58.21
C ILE A 564 -30.59 2.75 59.39
N LEU A 565 -30.41 3.73 60.30
CA LEU A 565 -29.50 3.59 61.43
C LEU A 565 -30.19 2.97 62.62
N PHE A 566 -29.44 2.12 63.31
CA PHE A 566 -29.79 1.50 64.58
C PHE A 566 -28.82 1.95 65.67
N ASN A 567 -29.21 1.76 66.95
CA ASN A 567 -28.31 1.97 68.10
C ASN A 567 -27.02 1.18 67.91
N LYS A 568 -25.89 1.78 68.27
CA LYS A 568 -24.57 1.16 68.14
C LYS A 568 -24.51 -0.23 68.79
N GLY A 569 -23.92 -1.20 68.07
CA GLY A 569 -23.80 -2.57 68.52
C GLY A 569 -25.04 -3.43 68.31
N THR A 570 -26.07 -2.92 67.63
CA THR A 570 -27.24 -3.73 67.22
C THR A 570 -26.80 -4.82 66.27
N ARG A 571 -27.31 -6.04 66.50
CA ARG A 571 -27.05 -7.25 65.75
C ARG A 571 -28.30 -8.12 65.66
N GLY A 572 -28.25 -9.15 64.81
CA GLY A 572 -29.35 -10.06 64.57
C GLY A 572 -30.26 -9.60 63.44
N ASN A 573 -31.46 -10.12 63.40
CA ASN A 573 -32.45 -9.78 62.34
C ASN A 573 -32.87 -8.31 62.45
N PRO A 574 -32.52 -7.43 61.51
CA PRO A 574 -32.82 -6.00 61.59
C PRO A 574 -34.33 -5.70 61.59
N TYR A 575 -35.15 -6.55 61.00
CA TYR A 575 -36.61 -6.40 60.97
C TYR A 575 -37.25 -6.61 62.32
N GLU A 576 -36.57 -7.36 63.19
CA GLU A 576 -37.00 -7.61 64.57
C GLU A 576 -36.41 -6.61 65.59
N GLN A 577 -35.62 -5.63 65.12
CA GLN A 577 -34.94 -4.66 65.94
C GLN A 577 -35.56 -3.25 65.88
N SER A 578 -36.84 -3.13 65.54
CA SER A 578 -37.50 -1.84 65.30
C SER A 578 -37.39 -0.86 66.48
N TRP A 579 -37.35 -1.34 67.70
CA TRP A 579 -37.16 -0.48 68.89
C TRP A 579 -35.74 0.05 69.06
N LYS A 580 -34.79 -0.43 68.24
CA LYS A 580 -33.40 0.03 68.22
C LYS A 580 -33.10 0.98 67.09
N ILE A 581 -34.06 1.37 66.28
CA ILE A 581 -33.89 2.34 65.21
C ILE A 581 -33.48 3.66 65.87
N LEU A 582 -32.35 4.20 65.35
CA LEU A 582 -31.82 5.49 65.81
C LEU A 582 -32.32 6.61 64.89
N ASP A 583 -32.32 6.36 63.59
CA ASP A 583 -32.72 7.33 62.57
C ASP A 583 -33.15 6.61 61.28
N ASP A 584 -34.38 6.83 60.84
CA ASP A 584 -34.99 6.30 59.64
C ASP A 584 -35.37 7.36 58.59
N GLU A 585 -35.01 8.62 58.85
CA GLU A 585 -35.30 9.70 57.91
C GLU A 585 -34.53 9.53 56.61
N LEU A 586 -35.24 9.74 55.53
CA LEU A 586 -34.70 9.85 54.18
C LEU A 586 -34.92 11.24 53.60
N ARG A 587 -34.18 11.56 52.52
CA ARG A 587 -34.22 12.88 51.84
C ARG A 587 -33.61 14.00 52.69
N THR A 588 -32.61 13.67 53.49
CA THR A 588 -31.83 14.58 54.31
C THR A 588 -30.34 14.52 53.94
N THR A 589 -29.57 15.49 54.45
CA THR A 589 -28.11 15.54 54.27
C THR A 589 -27.34 15.19 55.54
N TYR A 590 -27.94 14.46 56.46
CA TYR A 590 -27.36 14.14 57.78
C TYR A 590 -26.52 12.85 57.82
N SER A 591 -26.03 12.38 56.70
CA SER A 591 -25.06 11.27 56.68
C SER A 591 -23.62 11.81 56.69
N HIS A 592 -22.66 11.04 57.23
CA HIS A 592 -21.21 11.32 57.19
C HIS A 592 -20.56 10.79 55.92
N GLY A 593 -21.24 10.87 54.77
CA GLY A 593 -20.73 10.45 53.47
C GLY A 593 -21.42 9.21 52.88
N CYS A 594 -22.00 8.35 53.68
CA CYS A 594 -22.69 7.14 53.25
C CYS A 594 -24.04 7.45 52.59
N ILE A 595 -24.53 6.52 51.79
CA ILE A 595 -25.85 6.58 51.11
C ILE A 595 -26.79 5.65 51.86
N ARG A 596 -27.69 6.24 52.64
CA ARG A 596 -28.68 5.52 53.44
C ARG A 596 -29.93 5.23 52.63
N LEU A 597 -30.42 3.99 52.73
CA LEU A 597 -31.62 3.49 52.08
C LEU A 597 -32.61 2.99 53.15
N LYS A 598 -33.88 2.81 52.77
CA LYS A 598 -34.79 1.97 53.58
C LYS A 598 -34.22 0.59 53.74
N LEU A 599 -34.61 -0.09 54.80
CA LEU A 599 -34.10 -1.41 55.18
C LEU A 599 -34.22 -2.41 54.02
N GLU A 600 -35.44 -2.54 53.45
CA GLU A 600 -35.72 -3.44 52.33
C GLU A 600 -34.95 -3.10 51.06
N ASN A 601 -34.59 -1.84 50.83
CA ASN A 601 -33.83 -1.40 49.68
C ASN A 601 -32.33 -1.66 49.84
N ALA A 602 -31.82 -1.51 51.03
CA ALA A 602 -30.45 -1.86 51.34
C ALA A 602 -30.21 -3.38 51.27
N GLU A 603 -31.15 -4.19 51.76
CA GLU A 603 -31.17 -5.63 51.61
C GLU A 603 -31.17 -6.01 50.16
N TRP A 604 -32.03 -5.40 49.34
CA TRP A 604 -32.05 -5.68 47.91
C TRP A 604 -30.73 -5.39 47.22
N VAL A 605 -30.01 -4.30 47.56
CA VAL A 605 -28.66 -4.00 47.02
C VAL A 605 -27.70 -5.09 47.46
N TRP A 606 -27.74 -5.48 48.74
CA TRP A 606 -26.90 -6.52 49.31
C TRP A 606 -27.04 -7.87 48.58
N ASP A 607 -28.26 -8.28 48.31
CA ASP A 607 -28.56 -9.59 47.72
C ASP A 607 -28.35 -9.66 46.21
N ASN A 608 -28.49 -8.55 45.51
CA ASN A 608 -28.64 -8.55 44.04
C ASN A 608 -27.52 -7.86 43.28
N ILE A 609 -26.73 -6.99 43.94
CA ILE A 609 -25.73 -6.19 43.26
C ILE A 609 -24.36 -6.84 43.38
N PRO A 610 -23.78 -7.33 42.25
CA PRO A 610 -22.46 -7.98 42.30
C PRO A 610 -21.31 -6.98 42.46
N PHE A 611 -20.17 -7.46 42.95
CA PHE A 611 -18.92 -6.69 42.94
C PHE A 611 -18.54 -6.26 41.52
N GLY A 612 -17.91 -5.08 41.42
CA GLY A 612 -17.58 -4.46 40.16
C GLY A 612 -18.73 -3.69 39.52
N THR A 613 -19.92 -3.65 40.15
CA THR A 613 -21.03 -2.79 39.71
C THR A 613 -20.65 -1.33 39.89
N LYS A 614 -20.79 -0.56 38.77
CA LYS A 614 -20.51 0.87 38.80
C LYS A 614 -21.59 1.65 39.51
N VAL A 615 -21.14 2.60 40.35
CA VAL A 615 -21.98 3.59 41.06
C VAL A 615 -21.57 4.97 40.62
N VAL A 616 -22.51 5.78 40.20
CA VAL A 616 -22.28 7.18 39.78
C VAL A 616 -23.02 8.09 40.73
N VAL A 617 -22.28 8.90 41.50
CA VAL A 617 -22.81 9.89 42.42
C VAL A 617 -22.61 11.28 41.87
N TYR A 618 -23.68 12.09 41.81
CA TYR A 618 -23.63 13.43 41.23
C TYR A 618 -24.69 14.36 41.81
N ASN A 619 -24.55 15.65 41.50
CA ASN A 619 -25.61 16.65 41.67
C ASN A 619 -26.20 16.94 40.26
N SER A 620 -27.54 16.89 40.09
CA SER A 620 -28.20 17.25 38.87
C SER A 620 -28.31 18.77 38.69
#